data_e6ae8d8921aec601bb191621c734847a
#
_entry.id   e6ae8d8921aec601bb191621c734847a
#
_cell.length_a   1.000
_cell.length_b   1.000
_cell.length_c   1.000
_cell.angle_alpha   90.00
_cell.angle_beta   90.00
_cell.angle_gamma   90.00
#
_symmetry.space_group_name_H-M   'P 1'
#
loop_
_entity.id
_entity.type
_entity.pdbx_description
1 polymer ?
#
loop_
_entity_poly.entity_id
_entity_poly.type
_entity_poly.pdbx_seq_one_letter_code
_entity_poly.pdbx_strand_id
1 'polypeptide(L)'
;MKTISEIINELNIENGSNYKLAVLKKYTDHKQLQRVLQMTHDRVKYTYGLSAKRWLTNPDIYKDPIGETTTLDAALDFMANSLATRKVTGNQAHDMMEAILVSLSAEDTDVVLKVLNRDLRINMGRTQINKVFPDLIMKPVYMRCGIFGPKTAKDIKFPAFIQLKADGTYREASVSGGKVEFVSRSGESYVYPVLESYLAQSPDGYYVGELLVRGSPNRAESNGLINSDNPPHDIIDFFVWDYITPEEYANAHNKVTNKTKYKDRLKKLKELVTEMNSPNIHVIENHEVKSIDEALEWTSKWMDQDLEGGVLKDQDGIFKNGTSKHQLKLKLEIDIEVRITGFQEGTPGTAREKTFGAVLFETDDGMIKGRTSGFSDDQLQDFNSRRAEMIGKIVTVRCNDLTRGRANEHYALSHPRFIEVRD
;
A
#
# COMPACT_ATOMS: atom_id res chain seq x y z
N MET A 1 13.79 -14.37 -31.04
CA MET A 1 13.09 -13.48 -30.06
C MET A 1 13.97 -13.48 -28.82
N LYS A 2 14.18 -12.34 -28.16
CA LYS A 2 14.99 -12.34 -26.92
C LYS A 2 14.33 -13.16 -25.82
N THR A 3 15.15 -13.82 -24.98
CA THR A 3 14.67 -14.52 -23.80
C THR A 3 14.18 -13.51 -22.74
N ILE A 4 13.42 -13.99 -21.75
CA ILE A 4 12.97 -13.14 -20.64
C ILE A 4 14.14 -12.59 -19.84
N SER A 5 15.17 -13.40 -19.61
CA SER A 5 16.40 -13.00 -18.93
C SER A 5 17.13 -11.87 -19.68
N GLU A 6 17.27 -11.98 -21.00
CA GLU A 6 17.87 -10.92 -21.84
C GLU A 6 17.06 -9.61 -21.79
N ILE A 7 15.72 -9.68 -21.75
CA ILE A 7 14.87 -8.49 -21.64
C ILE A 7 14.98 -7.85 -20.25
N ILE A 8 15.02 -8.64 -19.18
CA ILE A 8 15.27 -8.16 -17.82
C ILE A 8 16.63 -7.45 -17.74
N ASN A 9 17.66 -8.02 -18.35
CA ASN A 9 18.99 -7.41 -18.40
C ASN A 9 18.95 -6.08 -19.20
N GLU A 10 18.26 -6.03 -20.34
CA GLU A 10 18.09 -4.79 -21.11
C GLU A 10 17.36 -3.71 -20.29
N LEU A 11 16.32 -4.07 -19.53
CA LEU A 11 15.61 -3.13 -18.63
C LEU A 11 16.49 -2.58 -17.52
N ASN A 12 17.57 -3.25 -17.17
CA ASN A 12 18.48 -2.86 -16.10
C ASN A 12 19.74 -2.10 -16.56
N ILE A 13 19.90 -1.86 -17.86
CA ILE A 13 21.02 -1.05 -18.39
C ILE A 13 20.96 0.38 -17.84
N GLU A 14 19.73 0.96 -17.77
CA GLU A 14 19.52 2.29 -17.20
C GLU A 14 18.35 2.30 -16.20
N ASN A 15 18.48 3.08 -15.14
CA ASN A 15 17.43 3.19 -14.12
C ASN A 15 16.29 4.17 -14.47
N GLY A 16 16.42 4.95 -15.52
CA GLY A 16 15.45 5.96 -15.93
C GLY A 16 14.09 5.37 -16.35
N SER A 17 13.00 5.89 -15.81
CA SER A 17 11.63 5.42 -16.12
C SER A 17 11.30 5.49 -17.62
N ASN A 18 11.75 6.56 -18.30
CA ASN A 18 11.51 6.73 -19.73
C ASN A 18 12.27 5.69 -20.57
N TYR A 19 13.49 5.37 -20.20
CA TYR A 19 14.27 4.30 -20.84
C TYR A 19 13.54 2.96 -20.72
N LYS A 20 13.14 2.58 -19.50
CA LYS A 20 12.45 1.31 -19.23
C LYS A 20 11.11 1.20 -19.97
N LEU A 21 10.35 2.29 -20.05
CA LEU A 21 9.12 2.33 -20.85
C LEU A 21 9.41 2.16 -22.35
N ALA A 22 10.48 2.76 -22.87
CA ALA A 22 10.90 2.60 -24.26
C ALA A 22 11.33 1.16 -24.56
N VAL A 23 12.06 0.50 -23.62
CA VAL A 23 12.41 -0.92 -23.75
C VAL A 23 11.14 -1.80 -23.78
N LEU A 24 10.23 -1.63 -22.82
CA LEU A 24 8.98 -2.43 -22.81
C LEU A 24 8.16 -2.27 -24.08
N LYS A 25 8.12 -1.07 -24.69
CA LYS A 25 7.42 -0.81 -25.95
C LYS A 25 7.97 -1.60 -27.14
N LYS A 26 9.25 -2.00 -27.11
CA LYS A 26 9.84 -2.88 -28.16
C LYS A 26 9.27 -4.29 -28.12
N TYR A 27 8.72 -4.70 -26.97
CA TYR A 27 8.28 -6.07 -26.71
C TYR A 27 6.77 -6.19 -26.46
N THR A 28 5.96 -5.27 -27.02
CA THR A 28 4.49 -5.28 -26.83
C THR A 28 3.83 -6.57 -27.28
N ASP A 29 4.39 -7.26 -28.29
CA ASP A 29 3.85 -8.52 -28.81
C ASP A 29 4.44 -9.77 -28.13
N HIS A 30 5.35 -9.60 -27.16
CA HIS A 30 6.02 -10.70 -26.49
C HIS A 30 5.13 -11.28 -25.36
N LYS A 31 4.34 -12.30 -25.68
CA LYS A 31 3.32 -12.88 -24.78
C LYS A 31 3.90 -13.45 -23.49
N GLN A 32 5.06 -14.10 -23.58
CA GLN A 32 5.73 -14.67 -22.39
C GLN A 32 6.19 -13.55 -21.45
N LEU A 33 6.68 -12.42 -21.97
CA LEU A 33 7.01 -11.25 -21.12
C LEU A 33 5.78 -10.69 -20.44
N GLN A 34 4.66 -10.51 -21.16
CA GLN A 34 3.40 -10.07 -20.57
C GLN A 34 2.97 -11.01 -19.43
N ARG A 35 3.08 -12.31 -19.66
CA ARG A 35 2.76 -13.33 -18.66
C ARG A 35 3.66 -13.23 -17.43
N VAL A 36 4.97 -13.14 -17.60
CA VAL A 36 5.93 -12.98 -16.49
C VAL A 36 5.66 -11.71 -15.69
N LEU A 37 5.43 -10.58 -16.37
CA LEU A 37 5.06 -9.32 -15.71
C LEU A 37 3.76 -9.44 -14.93
N GLN A 38 2.73 -10.06 -15.53
CA GLN A 38 1.45 -10.27 -14.85
C GLN A 38 1.62 -11.19 -13.64
N MET A 39 2.24 -12.33 -13.81
CA MET A 39 2.43 -13.32 -12.74
C MET A 39 3.30 -12.78 -11.60
N THR A 40 4.19 -11.84 -11.86
CA THR A 40 5.00 -11.18 -10.81
C THR A 40 4.20 -10.14 -10.04
N HIS A 41 3.42 -9.32 -10.72
CA HIS A 41 2.87 -8.10 -10.11
C HIS A 41 1.36 -8.16 -9.83
N ASP A 42 0.63 -9.08 -10.46
CA ASP A 42 -0.82 -9.24 -10.24
C ASP A 42 -1.07 -10.20 -9.08
N ARG A 43 -1.17 -9.63 -7.88
CA ARG A 43 -1.42 -10.39 -6.64
C ARG A 43 -2.90 -10.73 -6.47
N VAL A 44 -3.79 -10.09 -7.22
CA VAL A 44 -5.22 -10.41 -7.22
C VAL A 44 -5.46 -11.74 -7.96
N LYS A 45 -4.82 -11.90 -9.11
CA LYS A 45 -4.97 -13.10 -9.94
C LYS A 45 -4.11 -14.28 -9.49
N TYR A 46 -2.93 -14.00 -8.94
CA TYR A 46 -1.96 -15.02 -8.59
C TYR A 46 -1.51 -14.90 -7.12
N THR A 47 -1.81 -15.90 -6.31
CA THR A 47 -1.31 -16.04 -4.94
C THR A 47 -0.68 -17.42 -4.81
N TYR A 48 0.64 -17.51 -4.70
CA TYR A 48 1.35 -18.79 -4.79
C TYR A 48 1.38 -19.60 -3.48
N GLY A 49 1.27 -18.92 -2.34
CA GLY A 49 1.35 -19.56 -1.03
C GLY A 49 2.71 -20.20 -0.72
N LEU A 50 3.75 -19.81 -1.47
CA LEU A 50 5.14 -20.21 -1.29
C LEU A 50 6.03 -18.97 -1.21
N SER A 51 7.08 -19.04 -0.38
CA SER A 51 8.13 -18.03 -0.34
C SER A 51 9.35 -18.50 -1.12
N ALA A 52 9.88 -17.65 -1.98
CA ALA A 52 11.15 -17.91 -2.67
C ALA A 52 12.38 -17.88 -1.74
N LYS A 53 12.22 -17.36 -0.50
CA LYS A 53 13.32 -17.15 0.45
C LYS A 53 14.19 -18.39 0.64
N ARG A 54 13.57 -19.58 0.78
CA ARG A 54 14.29 -20.85 0.96
C ARG A 54 15.34 -21.08 -0.14
N TRP A 55 14.97 -20.89 -1.39
CA TRP A 55 15.85 -21.12 -2.54
C TRP A 55 16.82 -19.96 -2.78
N LEU A 56 16.39 -18.72 -2.52
CA LEU A 56 17.25 -17.53 -2.63
C LEU A 56 18.37 -17.50 -1.58
N THR A 57 18.12 -18.07 -0.37
CA THR A 57 19.10 -18.13 0.71
C THR A 57 19.99 -19.39 0.63
N ASN A 58 19.55 -20.42 -0.07
CA ASN A 58 20.29 -21.67 -0.25
C ASN A 58 20.26 -22.11 -1.73
N PRO A 59 21.05 -21.45 -2.60
CA PRO A 59 21.08 -21.75 -4.02
C PRO A 59 21.66 -23.14 -4.35
N ASP A 60 22.35 -23.79 -3.42
CA ASP A 60 22.92 -25.14 -3.64
C ASP A 60 21.85 -26.21 -3.82
N ILE A 61 20.61 -25.95 -3.39
CA ILE A 61 19.47 -26.88 -3.56
C ILE A 61 19.15 -27.14 -5.06
N TYR A 62 19.46 -26.21 -5.96
CA TYR A 62 19.14 -26.31 -7.40
C TYR A 62 20.34 -26.04 -8.33
N LYS A 63 21.58 -26.04 -7.80
CA LYS A 63 22.80 -25.76 -8.59
C LYS A 63 23.21 -26.86 -9.56
N ASP A 64 22.79 -28.08 -9.31
CA ASP A 64 23.08 -29.22 -10.20
C ASP A 64 21.79 -29.56 -10.97
N PRO A 65 21.53 -28.92 -12.13
CA PRO A 65 20.36 -29.25 -12.92
C PRO A 65 20.48 -30.71 -13.41
N ILE A 66 19.43 -31.50 -13.17
CA ILE A 66 19.35 -32.91 -13.60
C ILE A 66 19.25 -33.01 -15.14
N GLY A 67 19.30 -31.88 -15.83
CA GLY A 67 19.12 -31.68 -17.27
C GLY A 67 17.94 -30.76 -17.56
N GLU A 68 18.03 -29.99 -18.62
CA GLU A 68 16.98 -29.07 -19.07
C GLU A 68 15.79 -29.83 -19.64
N THR A 69 14.97 -30.41 -18.77
CA THR A 69 13.78 -31.22 -19.14
C THR A 69 12.48 -30.44 -19.06
N THR A 70 12.52 -29.21 -18.50
CA THR A 70 11.37 -28.34 -18.28
C THR A 70 11.61 -26.96 -18.91
N THR A 71 10.57 -26.32 -19.40
CA THR A 71 10.60 -24.97 -19.98
C THR A 71 10.06 -23.93 -19.01
N LEU A 72 10.44 -22.65 -19.22
CA LEU A 72 9.86 -21.53 -18.48
C LEU A 72 8.32 -21.54 -18.52
N ASP A 73 7.73 -21.80 -19.70
CA ASP A 73 6.27 -21.82 -19.83
C ASP A 73 5.63 -22.93 -19.00
N ALA A 74 6.23 -24.12 -18.95
CA ALA A 74 5.73 -25.23 -18.12
C ALA A 74 5.81 -24.91 -16.62
N ALA A 75 6.89 -24.26 -16.19
CA ALA A 75 7.03 -23.77 -14.80
C ALA A 75 5.97 -22.71 -14.46
N LEU A 76 5.76 -21.74 -15.36
CA LEU A 76 4.71 -20.72 -15.19
C LEU A 76 3.30 -21.34 -15.22
N ASP A 77 3.08 -22.40 -16.01
CA ASP A 77 1.83 -23.16 -16.03
C ASP A 77 1.56 -23.86 -14.68
N PHE A 78 2.57 -24.50 -14.12
CA PHE A 78 2.46 -25.08 -12.79
C PHE A 78 2.15 -24.03 -11.72
N MET A 79 2.85 -22.92 -11.73
CA MET A 79 2.59 -21.81 -10.79
C MET A 79 1.18 -21.25 -10.92
N ALA A 80 0.67 -21.08 -12.14
CA ALA A 80 -0.65 -20.51 -12.39
C ALA A 80 -1.79 -21.51 -12.10
N ASN A 81 -1.64 -22.77 -12.50
CA ASN A 81 -2.72 -23.75 -12.51
C ASN A 81 -2.73 -24.70 -11.30
N SER A 82 -1.64 -24.73 -10.52
CA SER A 82 -1.50 -25.60 -9.35
C SER A 82 -1.28 -24.81 -8.06
N LEU A 83 -0.30 -23.89 -8.03
CA LEU A 83 -0.03 -23.09 -6.83
C LEU A 83 -1.08 -21.99 -6.64
N ALA A 84 -1.32 -21.14 -7.64
CA ALA A 84 -2.26 -20.03 -7.52
C ALA A 84 -3.72 -20.47 -7.32
N THR A 85 -4.07 -21.66 -7.80
CA THR A 85 -5.39 -22.26 -7.59
C THR A 85 -5.50 -23.11 -6.31
N ARG A 86 -4.41 -23.18 -5.51
CA ARG A 86 -4.35 -23.95 -4.26
C ARG A 86 -4.61 -25.45 -4.42
N LYS A 87 -4.45 -26.01 -5.63
CA LYS A 87 -4.53 -27.45 -5.87
C LYS A 87 -3.36 -28.22 -5.21
N VAL A 88 -2.21 -27.55 -5.11
CA VAL A 88 -1.02 -28.06 -4.45
C VAL A 88 -0.56 -27.03 -3.40
N THR A 89 -0.33 -27.48 -2.17
CA THR A 89 -0.01 -26.60 -1.02
C THR A 89 0.98 -27.29 -0.07
N GLY A 90 1.54 -26.54 0.88
CA GLY A 90 2.43 -27.06 1.93
C GLY A 90 3.69 -27.72 1.38
N ASN A 91 4.15 -28.80 2.02
CA ASN A 91 5.39 -29.49 1.64
C ASN A 91 5.35 -30.02 0.21
N GLN A 92 4.22 -30.55 -0.24
CA GLN A 92 4.07 -31.01 -1.62
C GLN A 92 4.33 -29.91 -2.64
N ALA A 93 3.87 -28.68 -2.36
CA ALA A 93 4.14 -27.54 -3.23
C ALA A 93 5.63 -27.16 -3.26
N HIS A 94 6.33 -27.29 -2.12
CA HIS A 94 7.77 -27.09 -2.04
C HIS A 94 8.52 -28.13 -2.85
N ASP A 95 8.20 -29.42 -2.66
CA ASP A 95 8.90 -30.53 -3.34
C ASP A 95 8.71 -30.48 -4.87
N MET A 96 7.48 -30.20 -5.32
CA MET A 96 7.18 -30.07 -6.75
C MET A 96 7.86 -28.84 -7.36
N MET A 97 7.89 -27.71 -6.63
CA MET A 97 8.59 -26.50 -7.12
C MET A 97 10.10 -26.73 -7.23
N GLU A 98 10.69 -27.42 -6.26
CA GLU A 98 12.12 -27.75 -6.26
C GLU A 98 12.47 -28.67 -7.43
N ALA A 99 11.66 -29.71 -7.69
CA ALA A 99 11.81 -30.58 -8.86
C ALA A 99 11.75 -29.79 -10.19
N ILE A 100 10.90 -28.77 -10.28
CA ILE A 100 10.82 -27.88 -11.44
C ILE A 100 12.09 -27.04 -11.56
N LEU A 101 12.56 -26.41 -10.46
CA LEU A 101 13.73 -25.53 -10.46
C LEU A 101 15.01 -26.27 -10.92
N VAL A 102 15.24 -27.51 -10.47
CA VAL A 102 16.40 -28.33 -10.89
C VAL A 102 16.30 -28.83 -12.35
N SER A 103 15.12 -28.74 -12.96
CA SER A 103 14.85 -29.18 -14.34
C SER A 103 14.85 -28.03 -15.35
N LEU A 104 15.07 -26.80 -14.91
CA LEU A 104 15.14 -25.59 -15.75
C LEU A 104 16.59 -25.23 -16.07
N SER A 105 16.80 -24.41 -17.12
CA SER A 105 18.06 -23.71 -17.30
C SER A 105 18.31 -22.75 -16.14
N ALA A 106 19.56 -22.38 -15.89
CA ALA A 106 19.91 -21.42 -14.85
C ALA A 106 19.23 -20.05 -15.04
N GLU A 107 19.08 -19.61 -16.30
CA GLU A 107 18.42 -18.36 -16.65
C GLU A 107 16.91 -18.40 -16.34
N ASP A 108 16.23 -19.48 -16.72
CA ASP A 108 14.80 -19.67 -16.47
C ASP A 108 14.50 -19.88 -14.97
N THR A 109 15.40 -20.57 -14.25
CA THR A 109 15.34 -20.71 -12.79
C THR A 109 15.39 -19.34 -12.09
N ASP A 110 16.29 -18.45 -12.50
CA ASP A 110 16.38 -17.08 -11.97
C ASP A 110 15.09 -16.30 -12.25
N VAL A 111 14.52 -16.41 -13.44
CA VAL A 111 13.25 -15.78 -13.79
C VAL A 111 12.10 -16.31 -12.91
N VAL A 112 11.99 -17.64 -12.75
CA VAL A 112 10.94 -18.27 -11.94
C VAL A 112 11.05 -17.86 -10.47
N LEU A 113 12.26 -17.83 -9.91
CA LEU A 113 12.50 -17.37 -8.54
C LEU A 113 12.13 -15.90 -8.35
N LYS A 114 12.43 -15.03 -9.33
CA LYS A 114 12.02 -13.63 -9.32
C LYS A 114 10.50 -13.46 -9.38
N VAL A 115 9.82 -14.27 -10.20
CA VAL A 115 8.33 -14.29 -10.26
C VAL A 115 7.76 -14.74 -8.91
N LEU A 116 8.27 -15.79 -8.33
CA LEU A 116 7.83 -16.32 -7.04
C LEU A 116 8.10 -15.33 -5.91
N ASN A 117 9.25 -14.62 -5.96
CA ASN A 117 9.60 -13.54 -5.02
C ASN A 117 8.84 -12.24 -5.26
N ARG A 118 8.01 -12.13 -6.28
CA ARG A 118 7.25 -10.92 -6.63
C ARG A 118 8.11 -9.70 -6.97
N ASP A 119 9.35 -9.91 -7.39
CA ASP A 119 10.29 -8.86 -7.73
C ASP A 119 11.23 -9.29 -8.88
N LEU A 120 11.00 -8.74 -10.06
CA LEU A 120 11.90 -8.95 -11.22
C LEU A 120 13.19 -8.14 -11.15
N ARG A 121 13.36 -7.33 -10.10
CA ARG A 121 14.51 -6.41 -9.92
C ARG A 121 14.70 -5.43 -11.08
N ILE A 122 13.60 -5.01 -11.68
CA ILE A 122 13.61 -4.05 -12.81
C ILE A 122 13.24 -2.62 -12.37
N ASN A 123 13.00 -2.39 -11.09
CA ASN A 123 12.58 -1.10 -10.53
C ASN A 123 11.37 -0.50 -11.27
N MET A 124 10.45 -1.34 -11.72
CA MET A 124 9.19 -0.94 -12.35
C MET A 124 8.02 -1.57 -11.61
N GLY A 125 7.06 -0.75 -11.26
CA GLY A 125 5.83 -1.21 -10.65
C GLY A 125 4.66 -1.25 -11.65
N ARG A 126 3.53 -1.78 -11.18
CA ARG A 126 2.28 -1.91 -11.94
C ARG A 126 1.90 -0.67 -12.75
N THR A 127 2.00 0.53 -12.16
CA THR A 127 1.59 1.77 -12.83
C THR A 127 2.41 2.04 -14.09
N GLN A 128 3.69 1.73 -14.08
CA GLN A 128 4.57 1.90 -15.23
C GLN A 128 4.33 0.80 -16.27
N ILE A 129 4.18 -0.45 -15.83
CA ILE A 129 3.91 -1.59 -16.71
C ILE A 129 2.57 -1.40 -17.45
N ASN A 130 1.52 -0.99 -16.74
CA ASN A 130 0.21 -0.75 -17.34
C ASN A 130 0.13 0.48 -18.28
N LYS A 131 1.16 1.34 -18.30
CA LYS A 131 1.28 2.36 -19.36
C LYS A 131 1.61 1.76 -20.74
N VAL A 132 2.31 0.62 -20.75
CA VAL A 132 2.69 -0.08 -22.00
C VAL A 132 1.72 -1.21 -22.30
N PHE A 133 1.27 -1.92 -21.28
CA PHE A 133 0.31 -3.03 -21.37
C PHE A 133 -0.96 -2.65 -20.57
N PRO A 134 -1.92 -1.94 -21.16
CA PRO A 134 -3.11 -1.50 -20.46
C PRO A 134 -3.85 -2.68 -19.80
N ASP A 135 -4.23 -2.50 -18.55
CA ASP A 135 -4.99 -3.46 -17.73
C ASP A 135 -4.35 -4.87 -17.59
N LEU A 136 -3.04 -5.02 -17.90
CA LEU A 136 -2.33 -6.29 -17.74
C LEU A 136 -2.29 -6.75 -16.27
N ILE A 137 -2.08 -5.80 -15.34
CA ILE A 137 -1.96 -6.07 -13.91
C ILE A 137 -3.17 -5.47 -13.21
N MET A 138 -3.99 -6.32 -12.61
CA MET A 138 -5.19 -5.91 -11.89
C MET A 138 -4.86 -5.20 -10.57
N LYS A 139 -5.77 -4.35 -10.13
CA LYS A 139 -5.74 -3.70 -8.82
C LYS A 139 -6.94 -4.16 -8.02
N PRO A 140 -6.76 -4.45 -6.72
CA PRO A 140 -7.92 -4.51 -5.83
C PRO A 140 -8.73 -3.22 -5.95
N VAL A 141 -10.04 -3.36 -5.86
CA VAL A 141 -10.91 -2.19 -5.80
C VAL A 141 -10.64 -1.48 -4.48
N TYR A 142 -10.34 -0.21 -4.54
CA TYR A 142 -10.04 0.57 -3.34
C TYR A 142 -10.55 1.99 -3.48
N MET A 143 -11.49 2.37 -2.59
CA MET A 143 -12.00 3.73 -2.50
C MET A 143 -11.14 4.58 -1.57
N ARG A 144 -10.44 5.56 -2.13
CA ARG A 144 -9.55 6.48 -1.39
C ARG A 144 -10.28 7.74 -0.96
N CYS A 145 -9.89 8.26 0.21
CA CYS A 145 -10.31 9.59 0.64
C CYS A 145 -9.62 10.68 -0.19
N GLY A 146 -10.37 11.73 -0.53
CA GLY A 146 -9.80 13.01 -0.94
C GLY A 146 -9.10 13.71 0.24
N ILE A 147 -8.38 14.78 -0.06
CA ILE A 147 -7.80 15.67 0.95
C ILE A 147 -8.83 16.76 1.24
N PHE A 148 -9.08 17.02 2.53
CA PHE A 148 -9.92 18.13 2.96
C PHE A 148 -9.28 19.48 2.61
N GLY A 149 -10.08 20.39 2.13
CA GLY A 149 -9.70 21.77 1.83
C GLY A 149 -10.89 22.58 1.34
N PRO A 150 -10.77 23.92 1.20
CA PRO A 150 -11.90 24.79 0.86
C PRO A 150 -12.61 24.43 -0.45
N LYS A 151 -11.89 23.86 -1.41
CA LYS A 151 -12.46 23.42 -2.69
C LYS A 151 -13.18 22.10 -2.59
N THR A 152 -12.64 21.14 -1.86
CA THR A 152 -13.18 19.79 -1.73
C THR A 152 -14.29 19.68 -0.70
N ALA A 153 -14.28 20.52 0.33
CA ALA A 153 -15.33 20.59 1.36
C ALA A 153 -16.74 20.84 0.78
N LYS A 154 -16.81 21.56 -0.35
CA LYS A 154 -18.06 21.86 -1.06
C LYS A 154 -18.76 20.62 -1.63
N ASP A 155 -18.03 19.53 -1.82
CA ASP A 155 -18.58 18.29 -2.34
C ASP A 155 -19.30 17.45 -1.26
N ILE A 156 -19.16 17.80 0.03
CA ILE A 156 -19.81 17.10 1.14
C ILE A 156 -21.15 17.78 1.46
N LYS A 157 -22.20 16.97 1.49
CA LYS A 157 -23.54 17.41 1.91
C LYS A 157 -23.76 17.08 3.38
N PHE A 158 -24.35 18.01 4.10
CA PHE A 158 -24.77 17.81 5.50
C PHE A 158 -26.25 17.47 5.61
N PRO A 159 -26.67 16.66 6.62
CA PRO A 159 -25.83 16.02 7.60
C PRO A 159 -24.85 15.00 6.97
N ALA A 160 -23.67 14.90 7.55
CA ALA A 160 -22.59 14.01 7.10
C ALA A 160 -22.12 13.13 8.28
N PHE A 161 -21.24 12.17 8.02
CA PHE A 161 -20.58 11.41 9.06
C PHE A 161 -19.13 11.86 9.22
N ILE A 162 -18.71 12.09 10.47
CA ILE A 162 -17.30 12.14 10.83
C ILE A 162 -16.92 10.81 11.47
N GLN A 163 -15.89 10.17 10.94
CA GLN A 163 -15.41 8.86 11.33
C GLN A 163 -13.99 8.96 11.80
N LEU A 164 -13.66 8.29 12.92
CA LEU A 164 -12.30 8.18 13.39
C LEU A 164 -11.41 7.62 12.27
N LYS A 165 -10.29 8.27 12.02
CA LYS A 165 -9.28 7.74 11.12
C LYS A 165 -8.35 6.82 11.91
N ALA A 166 -8.55 5.51 11.74
CA ALA A 166 -7.68 4.53 12.37
C ALA A 166 -6.25 4.63 11.82
N ASP A 167 -5.28 4.50 12.70
CA ASP A 167 -3.85 4.50 12.39
C ASP A 167 -3.26 3.09 12.49
N GLY A 168 -3.74 2.19 11.64
CA GLY A 168 -3.41 0.78 11.66
C GLY A 168 -2.91 0.24 10.33
N THR A 169 -3.09 -1.06 10.16
CA THR A 169 -2.78 -1.78 8.92
C THR A 169 -4.05 -2.05 8.14
N TYR A 170 -4.21 -1.41 6.97
CA TYR A 170 -5.35 -1.64 6.09
C TYR A 170 -5.48 -3.12 5.71
N ARG A 171 -6.69 -3.64 5.84
CA ARG A 171 -7.10 -4.92 5.29
C ARG A 171 -8.52 -4.86 4.72
N GLU A 172 -8.71 -5.64 3.68
CA GLU A 172 -10.02 -5.97 3.14
C GLU A 172 -10.23 -7.46 3.36
N ALA A 173 -11.33 -7.83 4.01
CA ALA A 173 -11.74 -9.22 4.16
C ALA A 173 -12.85 -9.53 3.16
N SER A 174 -12.60 -10.43 2.21
CA SER A 174 -13.65 -10.97 1.34
C SER A 174 -14.25 -12.23 1.95
N VAL A 175 -15.58 -12.31 1.95
CA VAL A 175 -16.34 -13.48 2.38
C VAL A 175 -17.09 -14.02 1.18
N SER A 176 -16.95 -15.31 0.91
CA SER A 176 -17.67 -16.00 -0.17
C SER A 176 -17.95 -17.45 0.22
N GLY A 177 -19.23 -17.80 0.40
CA GLY A 177 -19.66 -19.14 0.79
C GLY A 177 -19.03 -19.62 2.10
N GLY A 178 -18.84 -18.74 3.07
CA GLY A 178 -18.19 -19.04 4.35
C GLY A 178 -16.66 -19.11 4.31
N LYS A 179 -16.04 -18.89 3.16
CA LYS A 179 -14.58 -18.77 3.03
C LYS A 179 -14.17 -17.31 3.14
N VAL A 180 -13.18 -17.04 3.97
CA VAL A 180 -12.67 -15.69 4.22
C VAL A 180 -11.25 -15.56 3.68
N GLU A 181 -10.94 -14.41 3.06
CA GLU A 181 -9.60 -14.07 2.63
C GLU A 181 -9.32 -12.59 2.97
N PHE A 182 -8.23 -12.35 3.69
CA PHE A 182 -7.76 -11.00 3.97
C PHE A 182 -6.70 -10.57 2.97
N VAL A 183 -6.87 -9.38 2.39
CA VAL A 183 -5.89 -8.81 1.45
C VAL A 183 -5.46 -7.40 1.83
N SER A 184 -4.22 -7.06 1.49
CA SER A 184 -3.69 -5.70 1.59
C SER A 184 -4.15 -4.83 0.41
N ARG A 185 -3.85 -3.52 0.45
CA ARG A 185 -4.07 -2.59 -0.69
C ARG A 185 -3.36 -3.02 -1.98
N SER A 186 -2.28 -3.80 -1.88
CA SER A 186 -1.56 -4.34 -3.02
C SER A 186 -2.11 -5.67 -3.51
N GLY A 187 -3.06 -6.27 -2.79
CA GLY A 187 -3.66 -7.59 -3.08
C GLY A 187 -2.86 -8.76 -2.51
N GLU A 188 -1.99 -8.52 -1.53
CA GLU A 188 -1.27 -9.59 -0.83
C GLU A 188 -2.17 -10.22 0.22
N SER A 189 -2.25 -11.56 0.22
CA SER A 189 -3.11 -12.32 1.12
C SER A 189 -2.46 -12.55 2.48
N TYR A 190 -3.29 -12.52 3.51
CA TYR A 190 -2.90 -12.72 4.91
C TYR A 190 -3.90 -13.66 5.59
N VAL A 191 -3.49 -14.29 6.68
CA VAL A 191 -4.31 -15.22 7.45
C VAL A 191 -4.46 -14.69 8.87
N TYR A 192 -5.72 -14.54 9.31
CA TYR A 192 -6.10 -14.13 10.67
C TYR A 192 -7.18 -15.06 11.21
N PRO A 193 -6.82 -16.27 11.72
CA PRO A 193 -7.76 -17.35 12.03
C PRO A 193 -8.89 -16.95 12.97
N VAL A 194 -8.59 -16.10 13.97
CA VAL A 194 -9.61 -15.60 14.92
C VAL A 194 -10.65 -14.75 14.20
N LEU A 195 -10.22 -13.77 13.41
CA LEU A 195 -11.13 -12.90 12.65
C LEU A 195 -11.90 -13.68 11.57
N GLU A 196 -11.21 -14.60 10.88
CA GLU A 196 -11.80 -15.46 9.85
C GLU A 196 -12.94 -16.32 10.41
N SER A 197 -12.81 -16.86 11.61
CA SER A 197 -13.83 -17.70 12.25
C SER A 197 -15.16 -16.97 12.48
N TYR A 198 -15.11 -15.68 12.80
CA TYR A 198 -16.30 -14.85 12.94
C TYR A 198 -16.89 -14.42 11.59
N LEU A 199 -16.02 -13.94 10.68
CA LEU A 199 -16.45 -13.51 9.36
C LEU A 199 -17.01 -14.62 8.49
N ALA A 200 -16.57 -15.87 8.65
CA ALA A 200 -17.06 -17.01 7.89
C ALA A 200 -18.57 -17.26 8.03
N GLN A 201 -19.19 -16.77 9.10
CA GLN A 201 -20.62 -16.87 9.36
C GLN A 201 -21.43 -15.69 8.81
N SER A 202 -20.75 -14.70 8.25
CA SER A 202 -21.35 -13.47 7.76
C SER A 202 -21.74 -13.57 6.28
N PRO A 203 -22.63 -12.70 5.81
CA PRO A 203 -22.99 -12.64 4.39
C PRO A 203 -21.77 -12.41 3.49
N ASP A 204 -21.85 -12.97 2.28
CA ASP A 204 -20.87 -12.74 1.22
C ASP A 204 -20.70 -11.25 0.94
N GLY A 205 -19.46 -10.80 0.79
CA GLY A 205 -19.11 -9.41 0.55
C GLY A 205 -17.71 -9.06 1.00
N TYR A 206 -17.44 -7.77 1.04
CA TYR A 206 -16.13 -7.22 1.37
C TYR A 206 -16.23 -6.30 2.58
N TYR A 207 -15.53 -6.65 3.63
CA TYR A 207 -15.43 -5.89 4.88
C TYR A 207 -14.13 -5.11 4.85
N VAL A 208 -14.23 -3.78 4.83
CA VAL A 208 -13.08 -2.90 4.63
C VAL A 208 -12.74 -2.18 5.93
N GLY A 209 -11.50 -2.31 6.38
CA GLY A 209 -11.11 -1.77 7.67
C GLY A 209 -9.60 -1.68 7.89
N GLU A 210 -9.23 -1.45 9.12
CA GLU A 210 -7.86 -1.48 9.60
C GLU A 210 -7.70 -2.42 10.78
N LEU A 211 -6.55 -3.12 10.81
CA LEU A 211 -6.13 -3.94 11.92
C LEU A 211 -5.28 -3.13 12.88
N LEU A 212 -5.54 -3.33 14.17
CA LEU A 212 -4.76 -2.78 15.27
C LEU A 212 -4.50 -3.88 16.29
N VAL A 213 -3.33 -3.85 16.93
CA VAL A 213 -3.01 -4.73 18.05
C VAL A 213 -3.47 -4.06 19.34
N ARG A 214 -4.35 -4.73 20.08
CA ARG A 214 -4.87 -4.24 21.37
C ARG A 214 -3.73 -4.04 22.36
N GLY A 215 -3.69 -2.85 22.99
CA GLY A 215 -2.66 -2.50 23.97
C GLY A 215 -1.29 -2.12 23.36
N SER A 216 -1.18 -2.04 22.04
CA SER A 216 0.04 -1.53 21.42
C SER A 216 0.17 -0.03 21.65
N PRO A 217 1.35 0.45 22.08
CA PRO A 217 1.55 1.86 22.44
C PRO A 217 1.58 2.81 21.25
N ASN A 218 1.82 2.29 20.04
CA ASN A 218 1.89 3.10 18.83
C ASN A 218 1.72 2.28 17.54
N ARG A 219 1.45 2.98 16.45
CA ARG A 219 1.27 2.41 15.10
C ARG A 219 2.44 1.53 14.64
N ALA A 220 3.67 1.98 14.85
CA ALA A 220 4.85 1.29 14.32
C ALA A 220 4.98 -0.10 14.93
N GLU A 221 4.72 -0.23 16.23
CA GLU A 221 4.70 -1.50 16.93
C GLU A 221 3.53 -2.37 16.50
N SER A 222 2.32 -1.82 16.47
CA SER A 222 1.12 -2.52 16.01
C SER A 222 1.33 -3.07 14.58
N ASN A 223 1.78 -2.24 13.66
CA ASN A 223 2.04 -2.66 12.27
C ASN A 223 3.16 -3.69 12.17
N GLY A 224 4.21 -3.57 12.99
CA GLY A 224 5.30 -4.55 13.07
C GLY A 224 4.79 -5.92 13.49
N LEU A 225 3.95 -5.98 14.52
CA LEU A 225 3.34 -7.22 15.02
C LEU A 225 2.37 -7.85 14.00
N ILE A 226 1.49 -7.04 13.39
CA ILE A 226 0.51 -7.52 12.39
C ILE A 226 1.19 -8.10 11.16
N ASN A 227 2.31 -7.54 10.74
CA ASN A 227 3.04 -7.99 9.54
C ASN A 227 4.23 -8.90 9.85
N SER A 228 4.35 -9.40 11.09
CA SER A 228 5.37 -10.39 11.47
C SER A 228 5.02 -11.79 10.94
N ASP A 229 6.00 -12.70 10.96
CA ASP A 229 5.79 -14.10 10.57
C ASP A 229 4.83 -14.85 11.52
N ASN A 230 4.64 -14.34 12.75
CA ASN A 230 3.74 -14.92 13.75
C ASN A 230 2.94 -13.81 14.46
N PRO A 231 1.86 -13.29 13.85
CA PRO A 231 1.05 -12.24 14.43
C PRO A 231 0.31 -12.72 15.70
N PRO A 232 0.09 -11.84 16.69
CA PRO A 232 -0.64 -12.18 17.92
C PRO A 232 -2.16 -12.18 17.66
N HIS A 233 -2.67 -13.22 17.02
CA HIS A 233 -4.03 -13.31 16.47
C HIS A 233 -5.15 -13.01 17.47
N ASP A 234 -4.99 -13.35 18.75
CA ASP A 234 -6.02 -13.18 19.79
C ASP A 234 -6.26 -11.72 20.19
N ILE A 235 -5.27 -10.86 19.98
CA ILE A 235 -5.31 -9.45 20.35
C ILE A 235 -5.29 -8.51 19.14
N ILE A 236 -5.48 -9.05 17.93
CA ILE A 236 -5.68 -8.23 16.74
C ILE A 236 -7.16 -7.89 16.63
N ASP A 237 -7.44 -6.59 16.61
CA ASP A 237 -8.78 -6.05 16.40
C ASP A 237 -8.93 -5.52 14.97
N PHE A 238 -10.10 -5.78 14.36
CA PHE A 238 -10.45 -5.31 13.02
C PHE A 238 -11.52 -4.23 13.12
N PHE A 239 -11.13 -2.98 12.87
CA PHE A 239 -12.00 -1.81 12.85
C PHE A 239 -12.54 -1.59 11.44
N VAL A 240 -13.79 -1.99 11.20
CA VAL A 240 -14.42 -1.97 9.89
C VAL A 240 -15.20 -0.68 9.69
N TRP A 241 -15.05 -0.06 8.52
CA TRP A 241 -15.73 1.20 8.19
C TRP A 241 -16.66 1.14 6.98
N ASP A 242 -16.65 0.05 6.22
CA ASP A 242 -17.56 -0.16 5.11
C ASP A 242 -17.81 -1.65 4.87
N TYR A 243 -19.00 -1.97 4.39
CA TYR A 243 -19.38 -3.28 3.88
C TYR A 243 -19.87 -3.13 2.46
N ILE A 244 -19.30 -3.88 1.53
CA ILE A 244 -19.56 -3.79 0.10
C ILE A 244 -20.07 -5.15 -0.36
N THR A 245 -21.21 -5.18 -1.01
CA THR A 245 -21.74 -6.42 -1.59
C THR A 245 -20.89 -6.89 -2.77
N PRO A 246 -20.93 -8.19 -3.13
CA PRO A 246 -20.21 -8.71 -4.30
C PRO A 246 -20.57 -7.95 -5.59
N GLU A 247 -21.84 -7.58 -5.77
CA GLU A 247 -22.31 -6.81 -6.91
C GLU A 247 -21.69 -5.41 -6.95
N GLU A 248 -21.70 -4.69 -5.82
CA GLU A 248 -21.12 -3.34 -5.74
C GLU A 248 -19.60 -3.34 -5.99
N TYR A 249 -18.91 -4.38 -5.52
CA TYR A 249 -17.48 -4.54 -5.76
C TYR A 249 -17.19 -4.79 -7.24
N ALA A 250 -17.96 -5.70 -7.86
CA ALA A 250 -17.86 -5.98 -9.30
C ALA A 250 -18.19 -4.75 -10.14
N ASN A 251 -19.23 -3.98 -9.79
CA ASN A 251 -19.58 -2.73 -10.44
C ASN A 251 -18.44 -1.73 -10.37
N ALA A 252 -17.85 -1.52 -9.18
CA ALA A 252 -16.73 -0.59 -9.00
C ALA A 252 -15.47 -1.05 -9.79
N HIS A 253 -15.24 -2.35 -9.89
CA HIS A 253 -14.16 -2.94 -10.70
C HIS A 253 -14.38 -2.63 -12.19
N ASN A 254 -15.59 -2.82 -12.69
CA ASN A 254 -15.97 -2.63 -14.08
C ASN A 254 -16.32 -1.16 -14.43
N LYS A 255 -16.06 -0.22 -13.53
CA LYS A 255 -16.37 1.22 -13.67
C LYS A 255 -17.86 1.51 -13.85
N VAL A 256 -18.73 0.62 -13.37
CA VAL A 256 -20.19 0.82 -13.29
C VAL A 256 -20.51 1.59 -12.00
N THR A 257 -21.41 2.56 -12.11
CA THR A 257 -21.80 3.38 -10.97
C THR A 257 -22.72 2.61 -10.03
N ASN A 258 -22.33 2.48 -8.76
CA ASN A 258 -23.17 1.94 -7.69
C ASN A 258 -24.31 2.90 -7.32
N LYS A 259 -25.33 2.37 -6.63
CA LYS A 259 -26.51 3.14 -6.21
C LYS A 259 -26.65 3.23 -4.70
N THR A 260 -26.11 2.27 -3.95
CA THR A 260 -26.24 2.21 -2.49
C THR A 260 -25.45 3.33 -1.84
N LYS A 261 -26.14 4.10 -1.00
CA LYS A 261 -25.55 5.23 -0.28
C LYS A 261 -24.73 4.75 0.91
N TYR A 262 -23.74 5.55 1.33
CA TYR A 262 -22.90 5.22 2.46
C TYR A 262 -23.71 5.01 3.76
N LYS A 263 -24.71 5.83 4.03
CA LYS A 263 -25.58 5.67 5.20
C LYS A 263 -26.24 4.28 5.28
N ASP A 264 -26.66 3.74 4.13
CA ASP A 264 -27.31 2.43 4.06
C ASP A 264 -26.28 1.30 4.25
N ARG A 265 -25.10 1.42 3.67
CA ARG A 265 -23.99 0.49 3.88
C ARG A 265 -23.50 0.50 5.33
N LEU A 266 -23.36 1.68 5.94
CA LEU A 266 -22.98 1.82 7.35
C LEU A 266 -24.02 1.21 8.30
N LYS A 267 -25.31 1.42 8.01
CA LYS A 267 -26.38 0.78 8.78
C LYS A 267 -26.29 -0.73 8.70
N LYS A 268 -26.14 -1.27 7.49
CA LYS A 268 -25.98 -2.71 7.28
C LYS A 268 -24.73 -3.25 7.96
N LEU A 269 -23.60 -2.55 7.88
CA LEU A 269 -22.37 -2.92 8.57
C LEU A 269 -22.56 -3.01 10.09
N LYS A 270 -23.26 -2.04 10.71
CA LYS A 270 -23.55 -2.03 12.15
C LYS A 270 -24.40 -3.25 12.55
N GLU A 271 -25.40 -3.59 11.76
CA GLU A 271 -26.22 -4.79 11.95
C GLU A 271 -25.35 -6.06 11.91
N LEU A 272 -24.56 -6.22 10.85
CA LEU A 272 -23.69 -7.39 10.65
C LEU A 272 -22.66 -7.56 11.78
N VAL A 273 -21.97 -6.50 12.19
CA VAL A 273 -20.97 -6.57 13.27
C VAL A 273 -21.65 -6.89 14.61
N THR A 274 -22.85 -6.39 14.84
CA THR A 274 -23.63 -6.74 16.04
C THR A 274 -24.03 -8.21 16.04
N GLU A 275 -24.49 -8.74 14.90
CA GLU A 275 -24.86 -10.16 14.74
C GLU A 275 -23.66 -11.09 14.90
N MET A 276 -22.46 -10.69 14.42
CA MET A 276 -21.22 -11.47 14.60
C MET A 276 -20.84 -11.66 16.07
N ASN A 277 -21.19 -10.73 16.94
CA ASN A 277 -20.88 -10.74 18.38
C ASN A 277 -19.39 -11.10 18.67
N SER A 278 -18.48 -10.55 17.88
CA SER A 278 -17.05 -10.80 17.99
C SER A 278 -16.38 -9.82 18.95
N PRO A 279 -15.49 -10.26 19.83
CA PRO A 279 -14.70 -9.37 20.67
C PRO A 279 -13.57 -8.65 19.92
N ASN A 280 -13.31 -9.03 18.66
CA ASN A 280 -12.20 -8.54 17.85
C ASN A 280 -12.63 -7.79 16.58
N ILE A 281 -13.95 -7.72 16.28
CA ILE A 281 -14.45 -7.03 15.09
C ILE A 281 -15.37 -5.92 15.52
N HIS A 282 -15.01 -4.68 15.18
CA HIS A 282 -15.68 -3.47 15.64
C HIS A 282 -16.04 -2.57 14.46
N VAL A 283 -17.18 -1.91 14.54
CA VAL A 283 -17.42 -0.76 13.66
C VAL A 283 -16.57 0.40 14.17
N ILE A 284 -15.84 1.04 13.27
CA ILE A 284 -15.03 2.23 13.62
C ILE A 284 -15.95 3.32 14.22
N GLU A 285 -15.43 4.08 15.18
CA GLU A 285 -16.16 5.19 15.79
C GLU A 285 -16.66 6.19 14.73
N ASN A 286 -17.93 6.57 14.82
CA ASN A 286 -18.60 7.32 13.78
C ASN A 286 -19.74 8.17 14.36
N HIS A 287 -19.76 9.48 14.06
CA HIS A 287 -20.76 10.44 14.52
C HIS A 287 -21.40 11.17 13.36
N GLU A 288 -22.70 11.45 13.46
CA GLU A 288 -23.38 12.35 12.54
C GLU A 288 -23.07 13.80 12.93
N VAL A 289 -22.72 14.61 11.92
CA VAL A 289 -22.39 16.03 12.08
C VAL A 289 -23.18 16.88 11.09
N LYS A 290 -23.52 18.10 11.50
CA LYS A 290 -24.36 19.03 10.73
C LYS A 290 -23.54 20.12 10.03
N SER A 291 -22.27 20.24 10.35
CA SER A 291 -21.38 21.25 9.79
C SER A 291 -19.93 20.77 9.72
N ILE A 292 -19.10 21.50 9.00
CA ILE A 292 -17.65 21.31 8.98
C ILE A 292 -17.05 21.58 10.36
N ASP A 293 -17.56 22.59 11.07
CA ASP A 293 -17.03 22.96 12.38
C ASP A 293 -17.22 21.82 13.38
N GLU A 294 -18.41 21.19 13.42
CA GLU A 294 -18.63 19.98 14.25
C GLU A 294 -17.68 18.84 13.88
N ALA A 295 -17.40 18.65 12.57
CA ALA A 295 -16.47 17.62 12.12
C ALA A 295 -15.02 17.93 12.55
N LEU A 296 -14.62 19.19 12.56
CA LEU A 296 -13.31 19.63 13.04
C LEU A 296 -13.19 19.50 14.56
N GLU A 297 -14.25 19.79 15.32
CA GLU A 297 -14.31 19.58 16.77
C GLU A 297 -14.08 18.10 17.13
N TRP A 298 -14.73 17.17 16.43
CA TRP A 298 -14.51 15.74 16.63
C TRP A 298 -13.08 15.34 16.28
N THR A 299 -12.56 15.86 15.16
CA THR A 299 -11.18 15.61 14.72
C THR A 299 -10.18 16.09 15.78
N SER A 300 -10.38 17.30 16.35
CA SER A 300 -9.55 17.83 17.42
C SER A 300 -9.62 16.97 18.69
N LYS A 301 -10.80 16.56 19.11
CA LYS A 301 -10.98 15.66 20.28
C LYS A 301 -10.22 14.35 20.15
N TRP A 302 -10.20 13.75 18.95
CA TRP A 302 -9.43 12.53 18.71
C TRP A 302 -7.93 12.79 18.71
N MET A 303 -7.49 13.91 18.16
CA MET A 303 -6.07 14.28 18.17
C MET A 303 -5.55 14.61 19.57
N ASP A 304 -6.38 15.20 20.42
CA ASP A 304 -6.07 15.42 21.83
C ASP A 304 -5.89 14.10 22.63
N GLN A 305 -6.33 12.98 22.05
CA GLN A 305 -6.15 11.62 22.55
C GLN A 305 -5.06 10.85 21.80
N ASP A 306 -4.18 11.53 21.08
CA ASP A 306 -3.11 10.95 20.25
C ASP A 306 -3.63 10.03 19.11
N LEU A 307 -4.88 10.25 18.64
CA LEU A 307 -5.45 9.54 17.49
C LEU A 307 -5.22 10.33 16.19
N GLU A 308 -5.24 9.66 15.02
CA GLU A 308 -4.76 10.24 13.74
C GLU A 308 -5.63 11.40 13.20
N GLY A 309 -6.89 11.51 13.65
CA GLY A 309 -7.83 12.52 13.16
C GLY A 309 -9.12 11.91 12.63
N GLY A 310 -9.75 12.52 11.60
CA GLY A 310 -11.05 12.13 11.10
C GLY A 310 -11.14 11.90 9.59
N VAL A 311 -12.17 11.19 9.18
CA VAL A 311 -12.63 11.09 7.79
C VAL A 311 -14.07 11.57 7.72
N LEU A 312 -14.27 12.71 7.06
CA LEU A 312 -15.60 13.26 6.79
C LEU A 312 -16.22 12.56 5.59
N LYS A 313 -17.39 11.98 5.74
CA LYS A 313 -18.07 11.18 4.72
C LYS A 313 -19.49 11.72 4.47
N ASP A 314 -19.76 12.01 3.20
CA ASP A 314 -21.12 12.31 2.73
C ASP A 314 -22.01 11.07 2.91
N GLN A 315 -23.17 11.24 3.55
CA GLN A 315 -24.14 10.16 3.78
C GLN A 315 -24.64 9.51 2.48
N ASP A 316 -24.71 10.29 1.41
CA ASP A 316 -25.14 9.86 0.07
C ASP A 316 -23.96 9.35 -0.80
N GLY A 317 -22.74 9.28 -0.26
CA GLY A 317 -21.55 8.81 -0.97
C GLY A 317 -21.69 7.36 -1.44
N ILE A 318 -21.44 7.11 -2.73
CA ILE A 318 -21.47 5.77 -3.32
C ILE A 318 -20.09 5.14 -3.36
N PHE A 319 -20.03 3.81 -3.26
CA PHE A 319 -18.77 3.07 -3.38
C PHE A 319 -18.25 3.10 -4.81
N LYS A 320 -16.96 3.35 -4.98
CA LYS A 320 -16.27 3.40 -6.28
C LYS A 320 -14.80 3.06 -6.16
N ASN A 321 -14.21 2.61 -7.23
CA ASN A 321 -12.76 2.46 -7.31
C ASN A 321 -12.09 3.83 -7.53
N GLY A 322 -11.03 4.11 -6.77
CA GLY A 322 -10.27 5.35 -6.89
C GLY A 322 -10.62 6.41 -5.84
N THR A 323 -10.16 7.64 -6.04
CA THR A 323 -10.37 8.73 -5.08
C THR A 323 -11.82 9.22 -5.15
N SER A 324 -12.48 9.24 -3.99
CA SER A 324 -13.84 9.74 -3.84
C SER A 324 -13.83 11.18 -3.32
N LYS A 325 -14.64 12.03 -3.93
CA LYS A 325 -14.91 13.38 -3.45
C LYS A 325 -15.91 13.41 -2.30
N HIS A 326 -16.62 12.29 -2.04
CA HIS A 326 -17.61 12.13 -0.99
C HIS A 326 -17.02 11.59 0.31
N GLN A 327 -15.72 11.46 0.42
CA GLN A 327 -15.02 11.18 1.67
C GLN A 327 -13.68 11.90 1.70
N LEU A 328 -13.46 12.70 2.75
CA LEU A 328 -12.33 13.59 2.89
C LEU A 328 -11.59 13.30 4.20
N LYS A 329 -10.30 13.11 4.14
CA LYS A 329 -9.48 12.97 5.35
C LYS A 329 -9.19 14.35 5.94
N LEU A 330 -9.56 14.51 7.21
CA LEU A 330 -9.23 15.68 8.04
C LEU A 330 -8.00 15.30 8.86
N LYS A 331 -6.89 15.99 8.59
CA LYS A 331 -5.68 15.94 9.38
C LYS A 331 -5.36 17.37 9.79
N LEU A 332 -5.17 17.60 11.07
CA LEU A 332 -4.56 18.83 11.50
C LEU A 332 -3.08 18.72 11.12
N GLU A 333 -2.60 19.67 10.35
CA GLU A 333 -1.20 19.75 9.98
C GLU A 333 -0.51 20.66 11.00
N ILE A 334 0.69 20.27 11.41
CA ILE A 334 1.51 21.06 12.35
C ILE A 334 2.57 21.78 11.52
N ASP A 335 2.66 23.09 11.67
CA ASP A 335 3.73 23.89 11.12
C ASP A 335 4.80 24.09 12.20
N ILE A 336 6.02 23.71 11.89
CA ILE A 336 7.17 23.80 12.80
C ILE A 336 8.25 24.64 12.12
N GLU A 337 8.80 25.58 12.88
CA GLU A 337 9.97 26.34 12.47
C GLU A 337 11.23 25.54 12.78
N VAL A 338 12.06 25.35 11.77
CA VAL A 338 13.29 24.58 11.85
C VAL A 338 14.41 25.31 11.11
N ARG A 339 15.64 25.07 11.55
CA ARG A 339 16.84 25.66 10.93
C ARG A 339 17.44 24.70 9.91
N ILE A 340 17.76 25.20 8.73
CA ILE A 340 18.47 24.43 7.70
C ILE A 340 19.89 24.13 8.19
N THR A 341 20.24 22.85 8.22
CA THR A 341 21.58 22.37 8.61
C THR A 341 22.40 21.87 7.43
N GLY A 342 21.76 21.61 6.28
CA GLY A 342 22.44 21.13 5.09
C GLY A 342 21.49 20.66 3.99
N PHE A 343 22.07 19.99 3.00
CA PHE A 343 21.38 19.47 1.84
C PHE A 343 21.78 18.01 1.63
N GLN A 344 20.81 17.18 1.30
CA GLN A 344 21.04 15.82 0.82
C GLN A 344 21.09 15.85 -0.71
N GLU A 345 22.15 15.33 -1.32
CA GLU A 345 22.27 15.29 -2.77
C GLU A 345 21.19 14.50 -3.46
N GLY A 346 20.85 14.88 -4.69
CA GLY A 346 19.90 14.16 -5.51
C GLY A 346 20.43 12.77 -5.89
N THR A 347 19.53 11.80 -5.98
CA THR A 347 19.89 10.44 -6.37
C THR A 347 20.37 10.41 -7.83
N PRO A 348 21.53 9.81 -8.15
CA PRO A 348 22.00 9.65 -9.53
C PRO A 348 20.95 8.95 -10.41
N GLY A 349 20.85 9.38 -11.67
CA GLY A 349 19.86 8.85 -12.63
C GLY A 349 18.43 9.35 -12.42
N THR A 350 18.19 10.31 -11.54
CA THR A 350 16.88 10.95 -11.34
C THR A 350 16.88 12.39 -11.88
N ALA A 351 15.68 12.98 -12.03
CA ALA A 351 15.53 14.38 -12.41
C ALA A 351 16.20 15.37 -11.43
N ARG A 352 16.53 14.91 -10.22
CA ARG A 352 17.17 15.72 -9.16
C ARG A 352 18.67 15.48 -9.02
N GLU A 353 19.30 14.70 -9.89
CA GLU A 353 20.73 14.38 -9.84
C GLU A 353 21.63 15.62 -9.78
N LYS A 354 21.24 16.72 -10.47
CA LYS A 354 22.00 17.97 -10.52
C LYS A 354 21.60 19.00 -9.47
N THR A 355 20.70 18.64 -8.55
CA THR A 355 20.21 19.49 -7.49
C THR A 355 20.28 18.73 -6.15
N PHE A 356 19.40 18.99 -5.21
CA PHE A 356 19.31 18.26 -3.96
C PHE A 356 18.03 17.42 -3.90
N GLY A 357 18.07 16.30 -3.17
CA GLY A 357 16.94 15.43 -2.92
C GLY A 357 16.07 15.91 -1.74
N ALA A 358 16.71 16.48 -0.71
CA ALA A 358 16.06 17.01 0.48
C ALA A 358 16.91 18.08 1.17
N VAL A 359 16.27 18.93 1.95
CA VAL A 359 16.90 19.86 2.89
C VAL A 359 16.94 19.20 4.26
N LEU A 360 18.10 19.19 4.89
CA LEU A 360 18.31 18.74 6.26
C LEU A 360 18.03 19.86 7.24
N PHE A 361 17.39 19.55 8.35
CA PHE A 361 17.00 20.55 9.34
C PHE A 361 17.08 20.05 10.77
N GLU A 362 17.11 20.99 11.72
CA GLU A 362 16.91 20.77 13.14
C GLU A 362 16.20 21.95 13.80
N THR A 363 15.52 21.71 14.93
CA THR A 363 15.05 22.80 15.82
C THR A 363 16.19 23.39 16.64
N ASP A 364 16.05 24.63 17.10
CA ASP A 364 17.10 25.32 17.87
C ASP A 364 17.44 24.62 19.18
N ASP A 365 16.50 23.88 19.76
CA ASP A 365 16.70 23.03 20.96
C ASP A 365 17.31 21.65 20.63
N GLY A 366 17.48 21.34 19.34
CA GLY A 366 18.00 20.05 18.87
C GLY A 366 17.08 18.85 19.08
N MET A 367 15.85 19.06 19.58
CA MET A 367 14.91 17.98 19.88
C MET A 367 14.28 17.36 18.64
N ILE A 368 14.17 18.12 17.54
CA ILE A 368 13.62 17.65 16.26
C ILE A 368 14.70 17.74 15.21
N LYS A 369 14.99 16.62 14.56
CA LYS A 369 15.92 16.53 13.42
C LYS A 369 15.31 15.76 12.28
N GLY A 370 15.62 16.14 11.06
CA GLY A 370 15.07 15.45 9.90
C GLY A 370 15.48 16.05 8.57
N ARG A 371 14.71 15.68 7.58
CA ARG A 371 14.84 16.18 6.21
C ARG A 371 13.45 16.44 5.63
N THR A 372 13.35 17.48 4.79
CA THR A 372 12.12 17.82 4.08
C THR A 372 12.33 17.85 2.58
N SER A 373 11.26 17.56 1.85
CA SER A 373 11.16 17.66 0.40
C SER A 373 9.89 18.43 0.04
N GLY A 374 9.45 18.40 -1.21
CA GLY A 374 8.21 19.06 -1.64
C GLY A 374 8.44 20.45 -2.21
N PHE A 375 9.66 20.73 -2.65
CA PHE A 375 10.02 21.95 -3.37
C PHE A 375 9.48 21.93 -4.80
N SER A 376 9.01 23.08 -5.30
CA SER A 376 8.79 23.30 -6.72
C SER A 376 10.12 23.32 -7.48
N ASP A 377 10.07 23.17 -8.82
CA ASP A 377 11.29 23.21 -9.64
C ASP A 377 12.02 24.55 -9.52
N ASP A 378 11.29 25.65 -9.43
CA ASP A 378 11.87 26.99 -9.24
C ASP A 378 12.55 27.11 -7.86
N GLN A 379 11.92 26.59 -6.80
CA GLN A 379 12.51 26.56 -5.46
C GLN A 379 13.74 25.66 -5.40
N LEU A 380 13.74 24.53 -6.11
CA LEU A 380 14.90 23.65 -6.20
C LEU A 380 16.10 24.35 -6.83
N GLN A 381 15.88 25.10 -7.93
CA GLN A 381 16.94 25.84 -8.59
C GLN A 381 17.45 27.01 -7.74
N ASP A 382 16.55 27.79 -7.13
CA ASP A 382 16.91 28.91 -6.26
C ASP A 382 17.74 28.43 -5.07
N PHE A 383 17.26 27.44 -4.32
CA PHE A 383 17.98 26.89 -3.17
C PHE A 383 19.31 26.25 -3.56
N ASN A 384 19.34 25.56 -4.70
CA ASN A 384 20.56 24.94 -5.20
C ASN A 384 21.65 25.97 -5.55
N SER A 385 21.26 27.12 -6.10
CA SER A 385 22.18 28.21 -6.45
C SER A 385 22.72 28.95 -5.22
N ARG A 386 21.96 28.95 -4.12
CA ARG A 386 22.26 29.73 -2.89
C ARG A 386 22.43 28.83 -1.65
N ARG A 387 22.90 27.58 -1.81
CA ARG A 387 23.01 26.61 -0.71
C ARG A 387 23.70 27.18 0.53
N ALA A 388 24.84 27.88 0.35
CA ALA A 388 25.60 28.48 1.45
C ALA A 388 24.81 29.53 2.22
N GLU A 389 23.98 30.31 1.52
CA GLU A 389 23.14 31.36 2.12
C GLU A 389 21.92 30.77 2.83
N MET A 390 21.46 29.58 2.37
CA MET A 390 20.30 28.90 2.94
C MET A 390 20.62 28.15 4.23
N ILE A 391 21.87 27.71 4.42
CA ILE A 391 22.31 27.07 5.68
C ILE A 391 22.19 28.08 6.82
N GLY A 392 21.53 27.70 7.90
CA GLY A 392 21.25 28.55 9.06
C GLY A 392 19.97 29.36 8.97
N LYS A 393 19.31 29.44 7.79
CA LYS A 393 17.99 30.08 7.67
C LYS A 393 16.92 29.26 8.38
N ILE A 394 15.91 29.96 8.91
CA ILE A 394 14.71 29.35 9.48
C ILE A 394 13.70 29.13 8.35
N VAL A 395 13.12 27.95 8.35
CA VAL A 395 12.07 27.59 7.40
C VAL A 395 10.88 26.97 8.15
N THR A 396 9.68 27.20 7.62
CA THR A 396 8.48 26.51 8.08
C THR A 396 8.37 25.18 7.36
N VAL A 397 8.33 24.11 8.14
CA VAL A 397 8.07 22.75 7.67
C VAL A 397 6.72 22.28 8.23
N ARG A 398 5.82 21.91 7.32
CA ARG A 398 4.53 21.32 7.66
C ARG A 398 4.65 19.83 7.76
N CYS A 399 4.16 19.24 8.82
CA CYS A 399 4.15 17.80 9.01
C CYS A 399 2.78 17.31 9.48
N ASN A 400 2.59 16.00 9.43
CA ASN A 400 1.35 15.39 9.89
C ASN A 400 1.41 15.04 11.39
N ASP A 401 2.62 14.80 11.93
CA ASP A 401 2.82 14.34 13.30
C ASP A 401 4.31 14.35 13.67
N LEU A 402 4.58 14.26 14.99
CA LEU A 402 5.89 14.06 15.58
C LEU A 402 6.05 12.58 15.95
N THR A 403 7.10 11.93 15.44
CA THR A 403 7.38 10.53 15.73
C THR A 403 8.71 10.36 16.44
N ARG A 404 8.78 9.47 17.43
CA ARG A 404 10.02 9.14 18.14
C ARG A 404 10.30 7.64 18.01
N GLY A 405 11.42 7.28 17.37
CA GLY A 405 11.88 5.90 17.34
C GLY A 405 12.42 5.43 18.69
N ARG A 406 12.27 4.15 19.04
CA ARG A 406 12.73 3.56 20.32
C ARG A 406 14.22 3.81 20.64
N ALA A 407 15.04 3.96 19.60
CA ALA A 407 16.48 4.16 19.72
C ALA A 407 16.94 5.62 19.49
N ASN A 408 16.01 6.55 19.25
CA ASN A 408 16.35 7.92 18.89
C ASN A 408 16.16 8.87 20.05
N GLU A 409 17.16 9.69 20.32
CA GLU A 409 17.09 10.79 21.29
C GLU A 409 16.23 11.97 20.76
N HIS A 410 15.97 12.03 19.46
CA HIS A 410 15.28 13.11 18.79
C HIS A 410 13.93 12.68 18.22
N TYR A 411 13.02 13.64 18.07
CA TYR A 411 11.79 13.46 17.31
C TYR A 411 12.08 13.63 15.81
N ALA A 412 11.35 12.89 14.99
CA ALA A 412 11.28 13.05 13.55
C ALA A 412 9.90 13.56 13.13
N LEU A 413 9.83 14.29 12.03
CA LEU A 413 8.57 14.75 11.46
C LEU A 413 7.99 13.69 10.51
N SER A 414 6.70 13.37 10.70
CA SER A 414 5.97 12.50 9.78
C SER A 414 5.55 13.28 8.54
N HIS A 415 5.97 12.84 7.36
CA HIS A 415 5.67 13.46 6.06
C HIS A 415 5.99 14.97 6.00
N PRO A 416 7.21 15.38 6.33
CA PRO A 416 7.59 16.79 6.33
C PRO A 416 7.57 17.38 4.91
N ARG A 417 7.03 18.58 4.79
CA ARG A 417 6.93 19.35 3.54
C ARG A 417 7.41 20.75 3.79
N PHE A 418 8.27 21.26 2.91
CA PHE A 418 8.69 22.66 2.92
C PHE A 418 7.48 23.56 2.60
N ILE A 419 7.31 24.64 3.34
CA ILE A 419 6.28 25.67 3.13
C ILE A 419 6.92 26.97 2.66
N GLU A 420 7.79 27.57 3.49
CA GLU A 420 8.37 28.87 3.20
C GLU A 420 9.68 29.09 3.98
N VAL A 421 10.47 30.05 3.54
CA VAL A 421 11.59 30.60 4.30
C VAL A 421 11.05 31.72 5.20
N ARG A 422 11.47 31.71 6.46
CA ARG A 422 11.22 32.84 7.37
C ARG A 422 12.39 33.83 7.27
N ASP A 423 12.08 35.10 7.23
CA ASP A 423 13.07 36.17 7.20
C ASP A 423 13.73 36.38 8.56
#